data_36b9ad1bd189a5858283986e63c9d4be
#
_entry.id   36b9ad1bd189a5858283986e63c9d4be
#
_cell.length_a   1.000
_cell.length_b   1.000
_cell.length_c   1.000
_cell.angle_alpha   90.00
_cell.angle_beta   90.00
_cell.angle_gamma   90.00
#
_symmetry.space_group_name_H-M   'P 1'
#
loop_
_entity.id
_entity.type
_entity.pdbx_description
1 polymer ?
#
loop_
_entity_poly.entity_id
_entity_poly.type
_entity_poly.pdbx_seq_one_letter_code
_entity_poly.pdbx_strand_id
1 'polypeptide(L)'
;MKRIIMAAAATLSMSAAMAQSPAFPGAEGFARYTTTGGRGGKVIHVTNLNDSGAGSLRQALQNTSGKRIIVFDVSGTIALKSNLTIKNGDVTIEGQTAPGDGITLRDYTLENKANNVIIRFIRVRRGNAVDVNDGADSFWGRNRNNIIIDHCSMSWSIDETASFYDNKNFTMQWCTVAESLNNAGHDKGAHGYGGIWGGKGASFHHNLLAHHTNRCPRLNGARYGWGGSSADNYASSIEAEQVDLRNNVMYNWGKGNGAYAGMGGYHNIVNNYYKYGPATKNKDRVFQCGHTSGASGEVIPKNTYGHFYIDGNYVRDKGENYDWKGVIIDDGNTTVRDTIKLKEPVNPGVVTTHSAQKTFEKVLAYAGASYKRDAVDARYAEEAKNGTATYKGSITKLAGIIDSQNDVGGWPTLNSTEKLLDSDNDGMPDIWETAHGLNPKDANDAAAYTIDKKGYYTNIEVYCNALVEDLMKAGNADALESVDEYYPETIKVDGIPYYNSGNSNPTLIADIDYNDDNTYEYYNLQGMKVNKPTRGIVIEKKGKTIKKRIY
;
A
#
# COMPACT_ATOMS: atom_id res chain seq x y z
N MET A 1 35.43 -61.49 33.19
CA MET A 1 34.28 -60.77 32.64
C MET A 1 34.65 -59.28 32.48
N LYS A 2 34.99 -58.88 31.26
CA LYS A 2 35.33 -57.48 30.95
C LYS A 2 34.02 -56.80 30.47
N ARG A 3 33.61 -55.74 31.19
CA ARG A 3 32.47 -54.91 30.76
C ARG A 3 32.99 -53.88 29.76
N ILE A 4 32.48 -53.92 28.55
CA ILE A 4 32.66 -52.92 27.51
C ILE A 4 31.62 -51.82 27.75
N ILE A 5 32.06 -50.60 28.05
CA ILE A 5 31.20 -49.42 28.12
C ILE A 5 31.20 -48.84 26.72
N MET A 6 30.05 -48.91 26.01
CA MET A 6 29.79 -48.16 24.78
C MET A 6 29.38 -46.75 25.18
N ALA A 7 30.22 -45.78 24.87
CA ALA A 7 29.84 -44.36 24.91
C ALA A 7 29.12 -44.01 23.61
N ALA A 8 27.80 -43.76 23.67
CA ALA A 8 27.06 -43.19 22.56
C ALA A 8 27.30 -41.69 22.51
N ALA A 9 28.06 -41.24 21.52
CA ALA A 9 28.17 -39.81 21.19
C ALA A 9 26.89 -39.37 20.50
N ALA A 10 26.04 -38.63 21.22
CA ALA A 10 24.91 -37.94 20.64
C ALA A 10 25.44 -36.67 19.95
N THR A 11 25.56 -36.71 18.64
CA THR A 11 25.76 -35.49 17.83
C THR A 11 24.46 -34.71 17.82
N LEU A 12 24.39 -33.68 18.66
CA LEU A 12 23.38 -32.61 18.51
C LEU A 12 23.70 -31.86 17.21
N SER A 13 22.98 -32.15 16.14
CA SER A 13 22.91 -31.25 15.00
C SER A 13 22.07 -30.04 15.42
N MET A 14 22.73 -28.97 15.85
CA MET A 14 22.12 -27.65 15.87
C MET A 14 21.88 -27.26 14.41
N SER A 15 20.66 -27.50 13.90
CA SER A 15 20.15 -26.77 12.77
C SER A 15 20.03 -25.31 13.23
N ALA A 16 21.02 -24.47 12.88
CA ALA A 16 20.84 -23.04 12.95
C ALA A 16 19.58 -22.73 12.12
N ALA A 17 18.50 -22.34 12.77
CA ALA A 17 17.37 -21.75 12.07
C ALA A 17 17.94 -20.51 11.39
N MET A 18 18.19 -20.60 10.08
CA MET A 18 18.56 -19.42 9.28
C MET A 18 17.46 -18.40 9.49
N ALA A 19 17.77 -17.27 10.07
CA ALA A 19 16.81 -16.19 10.23
C ALA A 19 16.22 -15.89 8.87
N GLN A 20 14.89 -16.02 8.75
CA GLN A 20 14.20 -15.85 7.48
C GLN A 20 14.37 -14.39 7.02
N SER A 21 14.97 -14.18 5.85
CA SER A 21 15.20 -12.84 5.32
C SER A 21 13.89 -12.18 4.94
N PRO A 22 13.70 -10.89 5.23
CA PRO A 22 12.58 -10.13 4.71
C PRO A 22 12.57 -10.08 3.17
N ALA A 23 11.42 -9.82 2.59
CA ALA A 23 11.27 -9.67 1.14
C ALA A 23 12.20 -8.57 0.58
N PHE A 24 12.24 -7.44 1.26
CA PHE A 24 13.19 -6.32 1.06
C PHE A 24 13.22 -5.50 2.37
N PRO A 25 14.20 -4.61 2.59
CA PRO A 25 14.21 -3.71 3.74
C PRO A 25 12.96 -2.82 3.75
N GLY A 26 12.17 -2.87 4.82
CA GLY A 26 10.90 -2.16 4.93
C GLY A 26 9.69 -2.93 4.41
N ALA A 27 9.84 -4.19 3.99
CA ALA A 27 8.68 -5.08 3.78
C ALA A 27 8.07 -5.45 5.13
N GLU A 28 6.75 -5.36 5.26
CA GLU A 28 6.05 -5.56 6.53
C GLU A 28 4.82 -6.47 6.39
N GLY A 29 4.21 -6.84 7.51
CA GLY A 29 2.98 -7.61 7.54
C GLY A 29 3.11 -9.08 7.18
N PHE A 30 1.99 -9.72 6.87
CA PHE A 30 1.90 -11.16 6.66
C PHE A 30 2.80 -11.70 5.54
N ALA A 31 3.12 -10.90 4.53
CA ALA A 31 3.93 -11.33 3.40
C ALA A 31 5.44 -11.10 3.60
N ARG A 32 5.86 -10.43 4.67
CA ARG A 32 7.25 -9.99 4.91
C ARG A 32 8.29 -11.09 4.70
N TYR A 33 8.09 -12.26 5.28
CA TYR A 33 9.04 -13.35 5.29
C TYR A 33 8.71 -14.49 4.32
N THR A 34 7.55 -14.46 3.70
CA THR A 34 7.07 -15.53 2.83
C THR A 34 7.27 -15.21 1.35
N THR A 35 7.54 -13.95 1.03
CA THR A 35 7.66 -13.46 -0.34
C THR A 35 9.13 -13.18 -0.65
N THR A 36 9.62 -13.76 -1.72
CA THR A 36 11.00 -13.56 -2.21
C THR A 36 11.05 -12.94 -3.60
N GLY A 37 9.90 -12.89 -4.28
CA GLY A 37 9.84 -12.39 -5.65
C GLY A 37 10.83 -13.09 -6.58
N GLY A 38 11.58 -12.28 -7.31
CA GLY A 38 12.58 -12.75 -8.28
C GLY A 38 13.98 -12.99 -7.73
N ARG A 39 14.18 -12.97 -6.41
CA ARG A 39 15.50 -13.06 -5.77
C ARG A 39 16.39 -14.17 -6.34
N GLY A 40 17.61 -13.81 -6.72
CA GLY A 40 18.59 -14.72 -7.31
C GLY A 40 18.24 -15.18 -8.73
N GLY A 41 17.27 -14.53 -9.37
CA GLY A 41 16.88 -14.79 -10.75
C GLY A 41 17.57 -13.88 -11.76
N LYS A 42 17.13 -13.99 -13.03
CA LYS A 42 17.64 -13.16 -14.11
C LYS A 42 17.13 -11.73 -13.98
N VAL A 43 17.96 -10.77 -14.34
CA VAL A 43 17.52 -9.40 -14.54
C VAL A 43 16.93 -9.25 -15.94
N ILE A 44 15.77 -8.64 -16.06
CA ILE A 44 15.05 -8.41 -17.31
C ILE A 44 14.82 -6.91 -17.49
N HIS A 45 15.35 -6.35 -18.55
CA HIS A 45 15.22 -4.93 -18.86
C HIS A 45 13.94 -4.64 -19.66
N VAL A 46 13.18 -3.65 -19.20
CA VAL A 46 12.12 -3.03 -19.99
C VAL A 46 12.72 -1.83 -20.72
N THR A 47 12.95 -2.00 -22.02
CA THR A 47 13.72 -1.05 -22.84
C THR A 47 12.86 -0.12 -23.68
N ASN A 48 11.52 -0.30 -23.66
CA ASN A 48 10.59 0.54 -24.42
C ASN A 48 9.19 0.54 -23.78
N LEU A 49 8.38 1.51 -24.21
CA LEU A 49 7.01 1.72 -23.72
C LEU A 49 5.94 1.04 -24.60
N ASN A 50 6.32 0.14 -25.49
CA ASN A 50 5.37 -0.59 -26.34
C ASN A 50 4.51 -1.53 -25.48
N ASP A 51 3.25 -1.71 -25.88
CA ASP A 51 2.37 -2.70 -25.24
C ASP A 51 2.94 -4.12 -25.27
N SER A 52 3.59 -4.50 -26.39
CA SER A 52 4.08 -5.86 -26.62
C SER A 52 5.33 -5.88 -27.50
N GLY A 53 5.94 -7.06 -27.63
CA GLY A 53 7.15 -7.27 -28.41
C GLY A 53 8.41 -7.26 -27.55
N ALA A 54 9.58 -7.33 -28.20
CA ALA A 54 10.86 -7.38 -27.54
C ALA A 54 11.10 -6.14 -26.67
N GLY A 55 11.59 -6.34 -25.44
CA GLY A 55 11.85 -5.28 -24.48
C GLY A 55 10.62 -4.64 -23.83
N SER A 56 9.41 -5.14 -24.08
CA SER A 56 8.20 -4.65 -23.43
C SER A 56 7.97 -5.28 -22.05
N LEU A 57 7.27 -4.57 -21.16
CA LEU A 57 6.86 -5.10 -19.86
C LEU A 57 5.98 -6.35 -20.00
N ARG A 58 5.09 -6.39 -21.02
CA ARG A 58 4.24 -7.56 -21.29
C ARG A 58 5.06 -8.80 -21.59
N GLN A 59 6.14 -8.68 -22.37
CA GLN A 59 7.03 -9.81 -22.64
C GLN A 59 7.68 -10.32 -21.35
N ALA A 60 8.17 -9.43 -20.50
CA ALA A 60 8.79 -9.79 -19.23
C ALA A 60 7.83 -10.51 -18.27
N LEU A 61 6.53 -10.16 -18.28
CA LEU A 61 5.52 -10.71 -17.37
C LEU A 61 4.82 -11.96 -17.89
N GLN A 62 4.55 -12.04 -19.21
CA GLN A 62 3.73 -13.11 -19.78
C GLN A 62 4.53 -14.20 -20.48
N ASN A 63 5.62 -13.82 -21.12
CA ASN A 63 6.40 -14.72 -21.97
C ASN A 63 7.71 -15.18 -21.34
N THR A 64 8.07 -14.61 -20.18
CA THR A 64 9.26 -15.01 -19.42
C THR A 64 8.82 -15.75 -18.16
N SER A 65 9.49 -16.85 -17.85
CA SER A 65 9.24 -17.67 -16.67
C SER A 65 10.51 -17.85 -15.82
N GLY A 66 10.35 -18.40 -14.62
CA GLY A 66 11.41 -18.55 -13.64
C GLY A 66 11.65 -17.26 -12.84
N LYS A 67 12.56 -17.35 -11.87
CA LYS A 67 12.94 -16.23 -11.01
C LYS A 67 13.49 -15.07 -11.85
N ARG A 68 12.95 -13.87 -11.65
CA ARG A 68 13.40 -12.69 -12.40
C ARG A 68 13.10 -11.39 -11.68
N ILE A 69 14.01 -10.46 -11.81
CA ILE A 69 13.88 -9.07 -11.36
C ILE A 69 13.72 -8.21 -12.62
N ILE A 70 12.65 -7.42 -12.69
CA ILE A 70 12.35 -6.55 -13.82
C ILE A 70 12.76 -5.13 -13.47
N VAL A 71 13.68 -4.59 -14.24
CA VAL A 71 14.17 -3.21 -14.15
C VAL A 71 13.78 -2.42 -15.40
N PHE A 72 13.78 -1.10 -15.33
CA PHE A 72 13.36 -0.22 -16.42
C PHE A 72 14.49 0.66 -16.90
N ASP A 73 14.75 0.63 -18.19
CA ASP A 73 15.69 1.50 -18.91
C ASP A 73 15.03 2.78 -19.45
N VAL A 74 13.71 2.90 -19.26
CA VAL A 74 12.88 4.00 -19.76
C VAL A 74 11.87 4.42 -18.74
N SER A 75 11.47 5.69 -18.76
CA SER A 75 10.29 6.21 -18.06
C SER A 75 9.20 6.61 -19.05
N GLY A 76 7.95 6.56 -18.60
CA GLY A 76 6.83 6.99 -19.42
C GLY A 76 5.55 6.21 -19.19
N THR A 77 4.61 6.41 -20.11
CA THR A 77 3.30 5.78 -20.06
C THR A 77 3.17 4.67 -21.09
N ILE A 78 2.89 3.45 -20.62
CA ILE A 78 2.61 2.29 -21.47
C ILE A 78 1.10 2.24 -21.75
N ALA A 79 0.71 2.52 -22.99
CA ALA A 79 -0.69 2.40 -23.43
C ALA A 79 -0.98 0.93 -23.79
N LEU A 80 -1.63 0.24 -22.86
CA LEU A 80 -1.99 -1.17 -23.05
C LEU A 80 -3.06 -1.33 -24.13
N LYS A 81 -3.04 -2.46 -24.84
CA LYS A 81 -4.03 -2.85 -25.85
C LYS A 81 -4.92 -4.01 -25.40
N SER A 82 -4.63 -4.56 -24.26
CA SER A 82 -5.40 -5.60 -23.55
C SER A 82 -4.92 -5.67 -22.10
N ASN A 83 -5.66 -6.37 -21.24
CA ASN A 83 -5.24 -6.58 -19.86
C ASN A 83 -3.80 -7.11 -19.80
N LEU A 84 -3.03 -6.57 -18.90
CA LEU A 84 -1.66 -7.00 -18.62
C LEU A 84 -1.68 -7.98 -17.45
N THR A 85 -1.40 -9.24 -17.72
CA THR A 85 -1.46 -10.30 -16.72
C THR A 85 -0.07 -10.72 -16.27
N ILE A 86 0.19 -10.71 -14.96
CA ILE A 86 1.33 -11.41 -14.37
C ILE A 86 0.97 -12.90 -14.33
N LYS A 87 1.42 -13.66 -15.33
CA LYS A 87 1.10 -15.09 -15.47
C LYS A 87 2.05 -16.00 -14.71
N ASN A 88 3.32 -15.64 -14.69
CA ASN A 88 4.40 -16.41 -14.11
C ASN A 88 4.90 -15.74 -12.84
N GLY A 89 4.93 -16.46 -11.75
CA GLY A 89 5.40 -15.99 -10.45
C GLY A 89 6.92 -15.90 -10.35
N ASP A 90 7.39 -15.85 -9.11
CA ASP A 90 8.81 -15.65 -8.79
C ASP A 90 9.39 -14.40 -9.49
N VAL A 91 8.67 -13.29 -9.33
CA VAL A 91 8.99 -12.03 -10.02
C VAL A 91 8.98 -10.84 -9.07
N THR A 92 9.97 -9.97 -9.24
CA THR A 92 10.01 -8.62 -8.66
C THR A 92 9.97 -7.58 -9.77
N ILE A 93 9.11 -6.56 -9.64
CA ILE A 93 9.04 -5.40 -10.53
C ILE A 93 9.56 -4.20 -9.75
N GLU A 94 10.70 -3.65 -10.15
CA GLU A 94 11.41 -2.55 -9.48
C GLU A 94 11.19 -1.23 -10.24
N GLY A 95 10.00 -0.63 -10.09
CA GLY A 95 9.62 0.60 -10.80
C GLY A 95 10.51 1.80 -10.48
N GLN A 96 11.17 1.83 -9.32
CA GLN A 96 12.11 2.89 -8.94
C GLN A 96 13.39 2.93 -9.77
N THR A 97 13.69 1.87 -10.54
CA THR A 97 14.84 1.86 -11.45
C THR A 97 14.62 2.69 -12.71
N ALA A 98 13.37 3.06 -13.03
CA ALA A 98 13.04 3.82 -14.22
C ALA A 98 13.71 5.22 -14.21
N PRO A 99 14.48 5.58 -15.26
CA PRO A 99 15.21 6.84 -15.32
C PRO A 99 14.27 8.00 -15.68
N GLY A 100 14.03 8.93 -14.75
CA GLY A 100 13.12 10.06 -14.93
C GLY A 100 11.87 9.97 -14.07
N ASP A 101 10.67 10.13 -14.66
CA ASP A 101 9.41 10.29 -13.92
C ASP A 101 8.71 8.97 -13.57
N GLY A 102 9.32 7.81 -13.87
CA GLY A 102 8.77 6.49 -13.54
C GLY A 102 7.78 5.96 -14.59
N ILE A 103 7.06 4.89 -14.24
CA ILE A 103 6.20 4.12 -15.15
C ILE A 103 4.74 4.27 -14.78
N THR A 104 3.89 4.49 -15.80
CA THR A 104 2.43 4.42 -15.71
C THR A 104 1.87 3.43 -16.75
N LEU A 105 0.95 2.58 -16.32
CA LEU A 105 0.12 1.73 -17.18
C LEU A 105 -1.24 2.39 -17.37
N ARG A 106 -1.77 2.42 -18.59
CA ARG A 106 -3.09 3.00 -18.90
C ARG A 106 -3.94 2.09 -19.80
N ASP A 107 -5.20 2.41 -19.88
CA ASP A 107 -6.23 1.87 -20.79
C ASP A 107 -6.82 0.51 -20.39
N TYR A 108 -6.03 -0.41 -19.86
CA TYR A 108 -6.49 -1.74 -19.45
C TYR A 108 -6.01 -2.09 -18.03
N THR A 109 -6.51 -3.18 -17.50
CA THR A 109 -6.27 -3.68 -16.15
C THR A 109 -4.89 -4.35 -16.03
N LEU A 110 -4.23 -4.14 -14.91
CA LEU A 110 -3.15 -5.02 -14.45
C LEU A 110 -3.75 -6.15 -13.60
N GLU A 111 -3.46 -7.40 -13.93
CA GLU A 111 -3.98 -8.58 -13.24
C GLU A 111 -2.84 -9.40 -12.62
N ASN A 112 -2.91 -9.71 -11.34
CA ASN A 112 -2.00 -10.70 -10.75
C ASN A 112 -2.65 -12.08 -10.70
N LYS A 113 -2.15 -13.01 -11.52
CA LYS A 113 -2.55 -14.43 -11.56
C LYS A 113 -1.41 -15.37 -11.16
N ALA A 114 -0.42 -14.87 -10.43
CA ALA A 114 0.79 -15.60 -10.05
C ALA A 114 1.07 -15.52 -8.54
N ASN A 115 1.86 -16.45 -8.05
CA ASN A 115 2.35 -16.49 -6.67
C ASN A 115 3.77 -15.93 -6.59
N ASN A 116 4.20 -15.53 -5.39
CA ASN A 116 5.53 -15.02 -5.11
C ASN A 116 5.88 -13.81 -5.98
N VAL A 117 5.15 -12.71 -5.76
CA VAL A 117 5.22 -11.49 -6.57
C VAL A 117 5.49 -10.28 -5.70
N ILE A 118 6.46 -9.48 -6.08
CA ILE A 118 6.75 -8.16 -5.50
C ILE A 118 6.58 -7.10 -6.59
N ILE A 119 5.83 -6.04 -6.30
CA ILE A 119 5.59 -4.93 -7.23
C ILE A 119 5.82 -3.63 -6.49
N ARG A 120 6.72 -2.80 -7.00
CA ARG A 120 7.13 -1.56 -6.34
C ARG A 120 7.15 -0.37 -7.31
N PHE A 121 6.73 0.79 -6.83
CA PHE A 121 6.85 2.10 -7.45
C PHE A 121 6.31 2.24 -8.88
N ILE A 122 5.24 1.52 -9.24
CA ILE A 122 4.55 1.71 -10.53
C ILE A 122 3.18 2.37 -10.33
N ARG A 123 2.67 2.98 -11.40
CA ARG A 123 1.32 3.53 -11.44
C ARG A 123 0.43 2.73 -12.39
N VAL A 124 -0.81 2.46 -11.97
CA VAL A 124 -1.83 1.83 -12.81
C VAL A 124 -3.04 2.77 -12.86
N ARG A 125 -3.18 3.49 -13.97
CA ARG A 125 -4.25 4.48 -14.21
C ARG A 125 -5.04 4.10 -15.44
N ARG A 126 -6.01 3.20 -15.23
CA ARG A 126 -6.76 2.58 -16.31
C ARG A 126 -7.45 3.61 -17.21
N GLY A 127 -8.33 4.42 -16.65
CA GLY A 127 -9.16 5.35 -17.41
C GLY A 127 -10.33 4.67 -18.14
N ASN A 128 -11.16 5.49 -18.79
CA ASN A 128 -12.28 5.05 -19.63
C ASN A 128 -12.15 5.51 -21.10
N ALA A 129 -10.91 5.63 -21.59
CA ALA A 129 -10.68 5.99 -23.00
C ALA A 129 -10.95 4.83 -23.96
N VAL A 130 -10.80 3.60 -23.49
CA VAL A 130 -11.02 2.36 -24.23
C VAL A 130 -11.78 1.36 -23.37
N ASP A 131 -12.48 0.42 -23.99
CA ASP A 131 -13.13 -0.74 -23.38
C ASP A 131 -13.92 -0.41 -22.09
N VAL A 132 -14.87 0.50 -22.20
CA VAL A 132 -15.62 1.06 -21.07
C VAL A 132 -16.66 0.11 -20.48
N ASN A 133 -17.12 -0.89 -21.25
CA ASN A 133 -18.23 -1.77 -20.86
C ASN A 133 -17.78 -3.04 -20.11
N ASP A 134 -16.50 -3.19 -19.81
CA ASP A 134 -15.96 -4.38 -19.16
C ASP A 134 -16.10 -4.38 -17.63
N GLY A 135 -16.47 -3.24 -17.03
CA GLY A 135 -16.63 -3.09 -15.57
C GLY A 135 -15.36 -3.40 -14.80
N ALA A 136 -14.21 -2.98 -15.33
CA ALA A 136 -12.93 -3.48 -14.87
C ALA A 136 -12.27 -2.64 -13.80
N ASP A 137 -11.55 -3.34 -12.93
CA ASP A 137 -10.63 -2.79 -11.93
C ASP A 137 -9.39 -2.17 -12.59
N SER A 138 -8.72 -1.25 -11.90
CA SER A 138 -7.39 -0.82 -12.34
C SER A 138 -6.34 -1.89 -12.07
N PHE A 139 -6.33 -2.45 -10.87
CA PHE A 139 -5.41 -3.52 -10.49
C PHE A 139 -6.08 -4.50 -9.53
N TRP A 140 -6.03 -5.79 -9.85
CA TRP A 140 -6.58 -6.81 -8.98
C TRP A 140 -5.75 -8.09 -8.96
N GLY A 141 -5.92 -8.89 -7.88
CA GLY A 141 -5.37 -10.23 -7.76
C GLY A 141 -6.13 -11.03 -6.70
N ARG A 142 -6.40 -12.30 -7.00
CA ARG A 142 -7.21 -13.17 -6.16
C ARG A 142 -6.70 -14.60 -6.16
N ASN A 143 -6.87 -15.33 -5.04
CA ASN A 143 -6.53 -16.74 -4.89
C ASN A 143 -5.04 -17.04 -5.19
N ARG A 144 -4.15 -16.18 -4.69
CA ARG A 144 -2.70 -16.29 -4.87
C ARG A 144 -1.98 -16.20 -3.53
N ASN A 145 -0.70 -16.57 -3.51
CA ASN A 145 0.11 -16.63 -2.30
C ASN A 145 1.35 -15.75 -2.42
N ASN A 146 1.78 -15.19 -1.29
CA ASN A 146 3.06 -14.50 -1.15
C ASN A 146 3.17 -13.31 -2.12
N ILE A 147 2.46 -12.24 -1.81
CA ILE A 147 2.37 -11.06 -2.67
C ILE A 147 2.65 -9.81 -1.84
N ILE A 148 3.52 -8.94 -2.33
CA ILE A 148 3.71 -7.60 -1.78
C ILE A 148 3.52 -6.56 -2.89
N ILE A 149 2.68 -5.56 -2.60
CA ILE A 149 2.50 -4.36 -3.42
C ILE A 149 2.94 -3.18 -2.57
N ASP A 150 4.00 -2.51 -2.99
CA ASP A 150 4.69 -1.48 -2.22
C ASP A 150 4.82 -0.18 -3.01
N HIS A 151 4.43 0.95 -2.41
CA HIS A 151 4.55 2.28 -3.02
C HIS A 151 4.00 2.37 -4.46
N CYS A 152 2.87 1.73 -4.74
CA CYS A 152 2.20 1.81 -6.03
C CYS A 152 1.02 2.79 -5.99
N SER A 153 0.68 3.37 -7.14
CA SER A 153 -0.49 4.24 -7.27
C SER A 153 -1.50 3.62 -8.23
N MET A 154 -2.75 3.49 -7.80
CA MET A 154 -3.86 2.96 -8.58
C MET A 154 -4.97 4.00 -8.68
N SER A 155 -5.49 4.25 -9.90
CA SER A 155 -6.53 5.25 -10.12
C SER A 155 -7.38 4.94 -11.36
N TRP A 156 -8.54 5.63 -11.46
CA TRP A 156 -9.36 5.73 -12.66
C TRP A 156 -9.92 4.40 -13.16
N SER A 157 -10.30 3.53 -12.22
CA SER A 157 -11.03 2.30 -12.52
C SER A 157 -12.48 2.58 -12.96
N ILE A 158 -13.10 1.65 -13.65
CA ILE A 158 -14.52 1.67 -13.98
C ILE A 158 -15.33 0.97 -12.88
N ASP A 159 -14.77 -0.05 -12.22
CA ASP A 159 -15.30 -0.68 -11.01
C ASP A 159 -14.38 -0.38 -9.82
N GLU A 160 -13.70 -1.36 -9.23
CA GLU A 160 -12.77 -1.11 -8.12
C GLU A 160 -11.39 -0.63 -8.59
N THR A 161 -10.81 0.26 -7.79
CA THR A 161 -9.46 0.76 -8.11
C THR A 161 -8.38 -0.27 -7.78
N ALA A 162 -8.51 -0.97 -6.63
CA ALA A 162 -7.55 -1.98 -6.23
C ALA A 162 -8.24 -3.09 -5.42
N SER A 163 -8.41 -4.29 -5.97
CA SER A 163 -9.09 -5.41 -5.32
C SER A 163 -8.17 -6.59 -5.08
N PHE A 164 -7.89 -6.87 -3.79
CA PHE A 164 -7.04 -7.97 -3.36
C PHE A 164 -7.72 -8.71 -2.20
N TYR A 165 -8.26 -9.87 -2.48
CA TYR A 165 -8.94 -10.70 -1.49
C TYR A 165 -8.78 -12.19 -1.82
N ASP A 166 -9.06 -13.05 -0.85
CA ASP A 166 -8.82 -14.50 -0.95
C ASP A 166 -7.36 -14.85 -1.32
N ASN A 167 -6.40 -13.97 -1.00
CA ASN A 167 -4.97 -14.26 -1.12
C ASN A 167 -4.43 -14.78 0.22
N LYS A 168 -3.31 -15.49 0.21
CA LYS A 168 -2.59 -15.93 1.40
C LYS A 168 -1.23 -15.26 1.50
N ASN A 169 -0.86 -14.78 2.70
CA ASN A 169 0.37 -14.02 2.91
C ASN A 169 0.44 -12.84 1.95
N PHE A 170 -0.41 -11.88 2.15
CA PHE A 170 -0.54 -10.68 1.31
C PHE A 170 -0.16 -9.43 2.08
N THR A 171 0.52 -8.50 1.45
CA THR A 171 0.73 -7.14 1.96
C THR A 171 0.56 -6.11 0.85
N MET A 172 -0.25 -5.08 1.11
CA MET A 172 -0.27 -3.85 0.33
C MET A 172 0.05 -2.68 1.25
N GLN A 173 1.20 -2.06 1.02
CA GLN A 173 1.74 -1.04 1.90
C GLN A 173 2.12 0.22 1.14
N TRP A 174 1.94 1.39 1.78
CA TRP A 174 2.33 2.69 1.25
C TRP A 174 1.81 2.98 -0.15
N CYS A 175 0.62 2.50 -0.50
CA CYS A 175 0.01 2.69 -1.80
C CYS A 175 -0.99 3.85 -1.81
N THR A 176 -1.19 4.45 -2.97
CA THR A 176 -2.30 5.37 -3.24
C THR A 176 -3.37 4.65 -4.06
N VAL A 177 -4.58 4.59 -3.54
CA VAL A 177 -5.78 4.05 -4.20
C VAL A 177 -6.78 5.18 -4.29
N ALA A 178 -6.89 5.82 -5.46
CA ALA A 178 -7.64 7.07 -5.53
C ALA A 178 -8.44 7.26 -6.81
N GLU A 179 -9.51 8.03 -6.67
CA GLU A 179 -10.24 8.63 -7.79
C GLU A 179 -10.74 7.60 -8.82
N SER A 180 -11.54 6.62 -8.35
CA SER A 180 -12.31 5.74 -9.22
C SER A 180 -13.34 6.55 -10.02
N LEU A 181 -13.61 6.12 -11.26
CA LEU A 181 -14.55 6.78 -12.16
C LEU A 181 -15.98 6.36 -11.85
N ASN A 182 -16.85 7.32 -11.52
CA ASN A 182 -18.18 6.96 -11.00
C ASN A 182 -19.21 6.63 -12.08
N ASN A 183 -19.30 7.41 -13.14
CA ASN A 183 -20.26 7.17 -14.21
C ASN A 183 -19.52 6.97 -15.54
N ALA A 184 -18.75 5.88 -15.60
CA ALA A 184 -17.74 5.63 -16.64
C ALA A 184 -18.13 4.55 -17.65
N GLY A 185 -19.40 4.09 -17.66
CA GLY A 185 -19.89 3.10 -18.61
C GLY A 185 -20.04 1.68 -18.07
N HIS A 186 -19.90 1.46 -16.76
CA HIS A 186 -20.13 0.14 -16.15
C HIS A 186 -21.57 -0.34 -16.42
N ASP A 187 -21.76 -1.63 -16.75
CA ASP A 187 -23.05 -2.26 -17.10
C ASP A 187 -24.12 -2.17 -16.00
N LYS A 188 -23.70 -2.10 -14.73
CA LYS A 188 -24.57 -1.92 -13.55
C LYS A 188 -24.86 -0.45 -13.22
N GLY A 189 -24.48 0.48 -14.09
CA GLY A 189 -24.64 1.92 -13.87
C GLY A 189 -23.51 2.54 -13.06
N ALA A 190 -23.80 3.65 -12.35
CA ALA A 190 -22.78 4.39 -11.62
C ALA A 190 -22.08 3.52 -10.57
N HIS A 191 -20.75 3.39 -10.70
CA HIS A 191 -19.84 2.68 -9.80
C HIS A 191 -18.82 3.66 -9.23
N GLY A 192 -17.55 3.38 -9.19
CA GLY A 192 -16.51 4.27 -8.66
C GLY A 192 -16.14 3.90 -7.24
N TYR A 193 -15.48 2.76 -7.11
CA TYR A 193 -15.18 2.13 -5.82
C TYR A 193 -13.67 2.03 -5.55
N GLY A 194 -13.31 2.07 -4.26
CA GLY A 194 -11.92 1.93 -3.83
C GLY A 194 -11.40 0.51 -4.04
N GLY A 195 -11.86 -0.45 -3.25
CA GLY A 195 -11.44 -1.84 -3.43
C GLY A 195 -12.08 -2.83 -2.49
N ILE A 196 -12.05 -4.11 -2.87
CA ILE A 196 -12.38 -5.24 -2.01
C ILE A 196 -11.07 -5.82 -1.49
N TRP A 197 -10.89 -5.81 -0.15
CA TRP A 197 -9.69 -6.25 0.53
C TRP A 197 -9.99 -7.41 1.46
N GLY A 198 -9.03 -8.33 1.62
CA GLY A 198 -9.17 -9.47 2.49
C GLY A 198 -8.12 -10.54 2.24
N GLY A 199 -8.16 -11.63 3.00
CA GLY A 199 -7.28 -12.78 2.74
C GLY A 199 -6.91 -13.60 3.96
N LYS A 200 -6.22 -14.68 3.69
CA LYS A 200 -5.70 -15.63 4.66
C LYS A 200 -4.33 -15.17 5.18
N GLY A 201 -4.38 -14.20 6.10
CA GLY A 201 -3.25 -13.36 6.48
C GLY A 201 -2.98 -12.27 5.43
N ALA A 202 -3.63 -11.12 5.59
CA ALA A 202 -3.50 -9.98 4.69
C ALA A 202 -3.30 -8.68 5.47
N SER A 203 -2.25 -7.94 5.15
CA SER A 203 -1.94 -6.61 5.71
C SER A 203 -2.18 -5.52 4.69
N PHE A 204 -2.89 -4.48 5.11
CA PHE A 204 -3.14 -3.27 4.34
C PHE A 204 -2.79 -2.08 5.22
N HIS A 205 -1.62 -1.47 5.01
CA HIS A 205 -1.18 -0.42 5.90
C HIS A 205 -0.51 0.75 5.19
N HIS A 206 -0.63 1.93 5.80
CA HIS A 206 -0.07 3.19 5.28
C HIS A 206 -0.54 3.54 3.86
N ASN A 207 -1.76 3.17 3.50
CA ASN A 207 -2.32 3.47 2.19
C ASN A 207 -3.21 4.72 2.26
N LEU A 208 -3.23 5.50 1.18
CA LEU A 208 -4.20 6.58 0.95
C LEU A 208 -5.36 6.05 0.11
N LEU A 209 -6.58 6.05 0.66
CA LEU A 209 -7.81 5.82 -0.09
C LEU A 209 -8.53 7.16 -0.22
N ALA A 210 -8.71 7.66 -1.46
CA ALA A 210 -9.28 8.99 -1.67
C ALA A 210 -10.25 9.05 -2.86
N HIS A 211 -11.31 9.84 -2.72
CA HIS A 211 -12.21 10.17 -3.83
C HIS A 211 -12.94 8.97 -4.44
N HIS A 212 -13.54 8.14 -3.62
CA HIS A 212 -14.37 7.01 -4.04
C HIS A 212 -15.81 7.18 -3.56
N THR A 213 -16.79 6.68 -4.31
CA THR A 213 -18.18 6.72 -3.85
C THR A 213 -18.45 5.72 -2.73
N ASN A 214 -17.69 4.61 -2.69
CA ASN A 214 -17.84 3.52 -1.74
C ASN A 214 -16.56 2.64 -1.70
N ARG A 215 -16.54 1.61 -0.87
CA ARG A 215 -15.46 0.61 -0.75
C ARG A 215 -14.09 1.21 -0.41
N CYS A 216 -14.03 1.97 0.70
CA CYS A 216 -12.79 2.61 1.17
C CYS A 216 -12.26 2.02 2.49
N PRO A 217 -11.89 0.73 2.57
CA PRO A 217 -12.21 -0.37 1.65
C PRO A 217 -13.51 -1.12 2.02
N ARG A 218 -13.93 -2.08 1.18
CA ARG A 218 -14.81 -3.18 1.58
C ARG A 218 -13.95 -4.36 2.02
N LEU A 219 -14.07 -4.83 3.26
CA LEU A 219 -13.45 -6.09 3.67
C LEU A 219 -14.28 -7.29 3.17
N ASN A 220 -13.64 -8.22 2.45
CA ASN A 220 -14.36 -9.36 1.88
C ASN A 220 -14.88 -10.30 2.96
N GLY A 221 -14.09 -10.56 3.98
CA GLY A 221 -14.31 -11.64 4.94
C GLY A 221 -14.21 -13.02 4.29
N ALA A 222 -14.56 -14.04 5.04
CA ALA A 222 -14.45 -15.44 4.62
C ALA A 222 -15.60 -15.91 3.69
N ARG A 223 -16.45 -15.00 3.22
CA ARG A 223 -17.73 -15.36 2.57
C ARG A 223 -17.62 -16.24 1.34
N TYR A 224 -16.51 -16.17 0.58
CA TYR A 224 -16.34 -16.97 -0.65
C TYR A 224 -15.45 -18.20 -0.48
N GLY A 225 -14.87 -18.41 0.69
CA GLY A 225 -13.88 -19.46 0.89
C GLY A 225 -12.59 -19.25 0.09
N TRP A 226 -11.67 -20.19 0.24
CA TRP A 226 -10.42 -20.18 -0.48
C TRP A 226 -10.57 -20.81 -1.88
N GLY A 227 -10.11 -20.09 -2.89
CA GLY A 227 -10.11 -20.61 -4.26
C GLY A 227 -11.49 -20.69 -4.91
N GLY A 228 -12.54 -20.16 -4.27
CA GLY A 228 -13.91 -20.31 -4.74
C GLY A 228 -14.38 -21.77 -4.77
N SER A 229 -13.65 -22.67 -4.11
CA SER A 229 -13.92 -24.10 -4.05
C SER A 229 -14.81 -24.40 -2.85
N SER A 230 -15.85 -25.21 -3.07
CA SER A 230 -16.68 -25.80 -2.02
C SER A 230 -15.91 -26.83 -1.17
N ALA A 231 -14.67 -27.15 -1.51
CA ALA A 231 -13.84 -28.11 -0.80
C ALA A 231 -13.28 -27.55 0.51
N ASP A 232 -13.21 -26.22 0.69
CA ASP A 232 -12.78 -25.63 1.96
C ASP A 232 -13.91 -25.75 2.97
N ASN A 233 -13.60 -26.36 4.10
CA ASN A 233 -14.45 -26.30 5.28
C ASN A 233 -14.66 -24.81 5.63
N TYR A 234 -15.91 -24.37 5.71
CA TYR A 234 -16.22 -22.96 6.00
C TYR A 234 -15.67 -22.48 7.36
N ALA A 235 -15.58 -23.35 8.36
CA ALA A 235 -14.97 -23.02 9.66
C ALA A 235 -13.48 -22.67 9.48
N SER A 236 -12.72 -23.51 8.76
CA SER A 236 -11.33 -23.22 8.41
C SER A 236 -11.18 -21.94 7.59
N SER A 237 -12.16 -21.64 6.72
CA SER A 237 -12.17 -20.39 5.96
C SER A 237 -12.34 -19.17 6.86
N ILE A 238 -13.23 -19.23 7.85
CA ILE A 238 -13.44 -18.18 8.84
C ILE A 238 -12.18 -17.95 9.68
N GLU A 239 -11.58 -19.02 10.21
CA GLU A 239 -10.37 -18.95 11.04
C GLU A 239 -9.15 -18.44 10.27
N ALA A 240 -9.03 -18.81 9.00
CA ALA A 240 -7.92 -18.41 8.16
C ALA A 240 -8.03 -16.94 7.70
N GLU A 241 -9.24 -16.38 7.58
CA GLU A 241 -9.45 -15.00 7.17
C GLU A 241 -9.00 -14.06 8.28
N GLN A 242 -7.80 -13.52 8.14
CA GLN A 242 -7.17 -12.61 9.08
C GLN A 242 -6.65 -11.37 8.34
N VAL A 243 -7.19 -10.22 8.70
CA VAL A 243 -6.90 -8.96 8.00
C VAL A 243 -6.43 -7.91 9.00
N ASP A 244 -5.31 -7.29 8.68
CA ASP A 244 -4.81 -6.13 9.41
C ASP A 244 -4.96 -4.87 8.55
N LEU A 245 -5.93 -4.02 8.91
CA LEU A 245 -6.18 -2.70 8.32
C LEU A 245 -5.70 -1.64 9.30
N ARG A 246 -4.44 -1.18 9.16
CA ARG A 246 -3.86 -0.19 10.08
C ARG A 246 -3.20 0.97 9.38
N ASN A 247 -3.15 2.11 10.04
CA ASN A 247 -2.43 3.27 9.58
C ASN A 247 -2.76 3.69 8.13
N ASN A 248 -4.02 3.54 7.70
CA ASN A 248 -4.47 4.05 6.40
C ASN A 248 -5.16 5.40 6.57
N VAL A 249 -5.16 6.18 5.51
CA VAL A 249 -5.92 7.43 5.41
C VAL A 249 -7.10 7.23 4.48
N MET A 250 -8.31 7.45 4.97
CA MET A 250 -9.54 7.47 4.19
C MET A 250 -10.00 8.91 4.01
N TYR A 251 -10.03 9.37 2.76
CA TYR A 251 -10.40 10.73 2.43
C TYR A 251 -11.55 10.80 1.42
N ASN A 252 -12.48 11.71 1.63
CA ASN A 252 -13.57 12.07 0.71
C ASN A 252 -14.31 10.87 0.11
N TRP A 253 -14.70 9.88 0.95
CA TRP A 253 -15.65 8.85 0.53
C TRP A 253 -17.02 9.48 0.28
N GLY A 254 -17.73 9.03 -0.75
CA GLY A 254 -18.97 9.67 -1.19
C GLY A 254 -20.19 9.31 -0.33
N LYS A 255 -21.29 8.99 -0.98
CA LYS A 255 -22.58 8.66 -0.34
C LYS A 255 -22.60 7.31 0.37
N GLY A 256 -21.68 6.43 0.02
CA GLY A 256 -21.60 5.08 0.57
C GLY A 256 -20.88 5.02 1.91
N ASN A 257 -20.37 3.85 2.21
CA ASN A 257 -19.56 3.66 3.39
C ASN A 257 -18.08 3.94 3.09
N GLY A 258 -17.37 4.46 4.05
CA GLY A 258 -15.92 4.41 4.10
C GLY A 258 -15.47 2.94 4.16
N ALA A 259 -14.93 2.50 5.29
CA ALA A 259 -14.60 1.09 5.52
C ALA A 259 -15.83 0.29 5.99
N TYR A 260 -16.02 -0.93 5.47
CA TYR A 260 -17.18 -1.74 5.84
C TYR A 260 -17.04 -3.24 5.49
N ALA A 261 -18.04 -4.03 5.90
CA ALA A 261 -18.31 -5.43 5.69
C ALA A 261 -17.49 -6.36 6.60
N GLY A 262 -16.58 -7.20 6.11
CA GLY A 262 -15.89 -8.20 6.93
C GLY A 262 -16.81 -9.34 7.35
N MET A 263 -17.36 -10.08 6.40
CA MET A 263 -18.35 -11.15 6.63
C MET A 263 -17.65 -12.45 6.99
N GLY A 264 -17.56 -12.75 8.28
CA GLY A 264 -16.71 -13.84 8.81
C GLY A 264 -15.24 -13.47 8.83
N GLY A 265 -14.45 -14.12 9.66
CA GLY A 265 -13.03 -13.84 9.84
C GLY A 265 -12.73 -12.83 10.95
N TYR A 266 -11.46 -12.46 11.05
CA TYR A 266 -10.90 -11.65 12.13
C TYR A 266 -10.17 -10.44 11.56
N HIS A 267 -10.51 -9.24 12.04
CA HIS A 267 -10.08 -8.00 11.40
C HIS A 267 -9.57 -6.99 12.42
N ASN A 268 -8.38 -6.45 12.20
CA ASN A 268 -7.89 -5.24 12.89
C ASN A 268 -8.32 -4.00 12.11
N ILE A 269 -8.80 -2.99 12.81
CA ILE A 269 -9.07 -1.64 12.30
C ILE A 269 -8.35 -0.67 13.24
N VAL A 270 -7.06 -0.43 13.00
CA VAL A 270 -6.17 0.18 14.00
C VAL A 270 -5.48 1.43 13.47
N ASN A 271 -5.52 2.51 14.26
CA ASN A 271 -4.80 3.75 13.99
C ASN A 271 -5.01 4.32 12.58
N ASN A 272 -6.19 4.12 11.98
CA ASN A 272 -6.53 4.73 10.69
C ASN A 272 -7.03 6.16 10.90
N TYR A 273 -6.80 7.01 9.90
CA TYR A 273 -7.26 8.41 9.89
C TYR A 273 -8.41 8.59 8.91
N TYR A 274 -9.57 9.00 9.41
CA TYR A 274 -10.78 9.25 8.62
C TYR A 274 -11.00 10.75 8.48
N LYS A 275 -10.77 11.29 7.28
CA LYS A 275 -11.01 12.69 6.95
C LYS A 275 -12.13 12.83 5.93
N TYR A 276 -13.30 13.25 6.38
CA TYR A 276 -14.37 13.52 5.44
C TYR A 276 -14.01 14.68 4.52
N GLY A 277 -14.45 14.61 3.26
CA GLY A 277 -14.29 15.64 2.25
C GLY A 277 -15.63 16.17 1.74
N PRO A 278 -15.61 16.97 0.65
CA PRO A 278 -16.82 17.63 0.13
C PRO A 278 -17.94 16.69 -0.30
N ALA A 279 -17.61 15.47 -0.76
CA ALA A 279 -18.61 14.47 -1.21
C ALA A 279 -19.10 13.57 -0.08
N THR A 280 -18.47 13.57 1.08
CA THR A 280 -18.74 12.63 2.18
C THR A 280 -20.07 12.90 2.86
N LYS A 281 -20.91 11.86 2.98
CA LYS A 281 -22.20 11.93 3.69
C LYS A 281 -22.13 11.39 5.11
N ASN A 282 -21.56 10.22 5.32
CA ASN A 282 -21.46 9.57 6.64
C ASN A 282 -20.15 9.99 7.34
N LYS A 283 -20.09 11.22 7.82
CA LYS A 283 -18.85 11.89 8.26
C LYS A 283 -18.25 11.33 9.55
N ASP A 284 -19.02 10.62 10.34
CA ASP A 284 -18.64 10.10 11.65
C ASP A 284 -18.46 8.57 11.68
N ARG A 285 -18.42 7.93 10.51
CA ARG A 285 -18.29 6.49 10.40
C ARG A 285 -16.84 6.04 10.42
N VAL A 286 -16.51 5.14 11.37
CA VAL A 286 -15.25 4.38 11.38
C VAL A 286 -15.42 3.10 10.55
N PHE A 287 -16.44 2.28 10.87
CA PHE A 287 -16.66 1.02 10.19
C PHE A 287 -18.14 0.59 10.23
N GLN A 288 -18.59 -0.07 9.19
CA GLN A 288 -19.87 -0.76 9.21
C GLN A 288 -19.64 -2.26 9.17
N CYS A 289 -19.88 -2.95 10.29
CA CYS A 289 -19.75 -4.39 10.38
C CYS A 289 -20.83 -5.09 9.55
N GLY A 290 -20.40 -6.02 8.68
CA GLY A 290 -21.27 -6.78 7.82
C GLY A 290 -21.50 -8.21 8.29
N HIS A 291 -22.54 -8.83 7.72
CA HIS A 291 -22.84 -10.25 7.90
C HIS A 291 -23.20 -10.88 6.55
N THR A 292 -23.12 -12.21 6.44
CA THR A 292 -23.53 -12.93 5.25
C THR A 292 -25.04 -12.89 5.07
N SER A 293 -25.48 -12.66 3.85
CA SER A 293 -26.90 -12.59 3.48
C SER A 293 -27.49 -13.94 3.03
N GLY A 294 -26.64 -14.94 2.76
CA GLY A 294 -27.00 -16.17 2.08
C GLY A 294 -27.09 -15.99 0.57
N ALA A 295 -26.42 -14.97 0.03
CA ALA A 295 -26.37 -14.73 -1.40
C ALA A 295 -25.65 -15.87 -2.14
N SER A 296 -25.97 -16.03 -3.42
CA SER A 296 -25.30 -17.00 -4.29
C SER A 296 -23.78 -16.78 -4.29
N GLY A 297 -23.02 -17.84 -4.10
CA GLY A 297 -21.57 -17.82 -4.00
C GLY A 297 -21.00 -17.64 -2.58
N GLU A 298 -21.80 -17.29 -1.58
CA GLU A 298 -21.38 -17.30 -0.20
C GLU A 298 -21.30 -18.76 0.31
N VAL A 299 -20.15 -19.16 0.86
CA VAL A 299 -19.89 -20.54 1.30
C VAL A 299 -20.01 -20.73 2.82
N ILE A 300 -20.11 -19.63 3.56
CA ILE A 300 -20.33 -19.68 5.03
C ILE A 300 -21.79 -19.42 5.36
N PRO A 301 -22.28 -19.87 6.54
CA PRO A 301 -23.69 -19.75 6.90
C PRO A 301 -24.21 -18.32 6.83
N LYS A 302 -25.49 -18.16 6.49
CA LYS A 302 -26.18 -16.87 6.57
C LYS A 302 -26.10 -16.32 8.01
N ASN A 303 -26.04 -14.99 8.14
CA ASN A 303 -25.90 -14.27 9.40
C ASN A 303 -24.56 -14.51 10.14
N THR A 304 -23.52 -14.91 9.40
CA THR A 304 -22.15 -14.96 9.96
C THR A 304 -21.55 -13.58 9.92
N TYR A 305 -21.27 -13.01 11.09
CA TYR A 305 -20.57 -11.75 11.27
C TYR A 305 -19.05 -11.96 11.30
N GLY A 306 -18.29 -10.92 10.96
CA GLY A 306 -16.86 -10.89 11.28
C GLY A 306 -16.60 -10.51 12.73
N HIS A 307 -15.35 -10.65 13.15
CA HIS A 307 -14.88 -10.22 14.47
C HIS A 307 -13.85 -9.11 14.30
N PHE A 308 -13.91 -8.09 15.15
CA PHE A 308 -13.16 -6.85 14.93
C PHE A 308 -12.44 -6.39 16.18
N TYR A 309 -11.15 -6.10 16.05
CA TYR A 309 -10.38 -5.29 16.96
C TYR A 309 -10.31 -3.86 16.41
N ILE A 310 -10.92 -2.90 17.09
CA ILE A 310 -11.04 -1.52 16.60
C ILE A 310 -10.50 -0.59 17.68
N ASP A 311 -9.34 0.05 17.40
CA ASP A 311 -8.62 0.84 18.39
C ASP A 311 -7.77 1.95 17.75
N GLY A 312 -7.63 3.08 18.42
CA GLY A 312 -6.74 4.17 18.05
C GLY A 312 -7.11 4.96 16.78
N ASN A 313 -8.29 4.73 16.21
CA ASN A 313 -8.68 5.43 15.00
C ASN A 313 -9.08 6.88 15.28
N TYR A 314 -8.69 7.77 14.38
CA TYR A 314 -9.06 9.19 14.43
C TYR A 314 -10.12 9.50 13.38
N VAL A 315 -11.16 10.22 13.78
CA VAL A 315 -12.17 10.76 12.87
C VAL A 315 -12.16 12.27 12.96
N ARG A 316 -12.05 12.97 11.85
CA ARG A 316 -12.10 14.43 11.79
C ARG A 316 -13.30 14.97 12.58
N ASP A 317 -13.08 16.00 13.42
CA ASP A 317 -14.06 16.64 14.32
C ASP A 317 -14.63 15.75 15.45
N LYS A 318 -14.21 14.48 15.53
CA LYS A 318 -14.56 13.58 16.64
C LYS A 318 -13.34 13.27 17.52
N GLY A 319 -12.14 13.44 16.97
CA GLY A 319 -10.88 13.23 17.67
C GLY A 319 -10.48 11.76 17.78
N GLU A 320 -9.57 11.52 18.71
CA GLU A 320 -9.05 10.19 19.03
C GLU A 320 -10.07 9.35 19.82
N ASN A 321 -9.88 8.04 19.81
CA ASN A 321 -10.68 7.08 20.59
C ASN A 321 -12.18 7.14 20.25
N TYR A 322 -12.51 7.55 19.03
CA TYR A 322 -13.90 7.53 18.58
C TYR A 322 -14.36 6.10 18.25
N ASP A 323 -13.48 5.28 17.71
CA ASP A 323 -13.51 3.82 17.50
C ASP A 323 -14.92 3.22 17.43
N TRP A 324 -15.33 2.46 18.44
CA TRP A 324 -16.63 1.81 18.51
C TRP A 324 -17.82 2.78 18.55
N LYS A 325 -17.64 4.06 18.83
CA LYS A 325 -18.69 5.08 18.70
C LYS A 325 -19.06 5.34 17.25
N GLY A 326 -18.07 5.21 16.34
CA GLY A 326 -18.24 5.35 14.89
C GLY A 326 -18.60 4.03 14.17
N VAL A 327 -18.88 2.95 14.91
CA VAL A 327 -19.20 1.64 14.33
C VAL A 327 -20.71 1.39 14.31
N ILE A 328 -21.21 0.91 13.18
CA ILE A 328 -22.59 0.42 13.04
C ILE A 328 -22.61 -1.04 12.60
N ILE A 329 -23.71 -1.71 12.80
CA ILE A 329 -24.01 -3.04 12.28
C ILE A 329 -24.95 -2.88 11.07
N ASP A 330 -24.69 -3.56 9.96
CA ASP A 330 -25.39 -3.31 8.69
C ASP A 330 -26.88 -3.67 8.69
N ASP A 331 -27.29 -4.66 9.50
CA ASP A 331 -28.69 -5.05 9.70
C ASP A 331 -29.35 -4.36 10.90
N GLY A 332 -28.62 -3.47 11.59
CA GLY A 332 -29.11 -2.78 12.80
C GLY A 332 -29.17 -3.66 14.05
N ASN A 333 -28.69 -4.90 14.01
CA ASN A 333 -28.69 -5.83 15.14
C ASN A 333 -27.61 -5.46 16.18
N THR A 334 -27.90 -4.52 17.04
CA THR A 334 -26.95 -4.05 18.05
C THR A 334 -26.63 -5.10 19.14
N THR A 335 -27.42 -6.18 19.24
CA THR A 335 -27.20 -7.23 20.26
C THR A 335 -25.94 -8.05 19.99
N VAL A 336 -25.48 -8.12 18.74
CA VAL A 336 -24.24 -8.82 18.38
C VAL A 336 -22.98 -8.00 18.67
N ARG A 337 -23.12 -6.72 19.00
CA ARG A 337 -22.00 -5.78 19.09
C ARG A 337 -20.88 -6.24 20.03
N ASP A 338 -21.21 -6.81 21.17
CA ASP A 338 -20.21 -7.26 22.14
C ASP A 338 -19.61 -8.63 21.77
N THR A 339 -20.35 -9.45 21.01
CA THR A 339 -19.87 -10.77 20.57
C THR A 339 -18.89 -10.67 19.40
N ILE A 340 -18.98 -9.61 18.59
CA ILE A 340 -18.08 -9.38 17.43
C ILE A 340 -16.81 -8.59 17.80
N LYS A 341 -16.71 -8.10 19.05
CA LYS A 341 -15.50 -7.42 19.53
C LYS A 341 -14.41 -8.42 19.88
N LEU A 342 -13.24 -8.25 19.29
CA LEU A 342 -12.03 -8.92 19.73
C LEU A 342 -11.43 -8.19 20.93
N LYS A 343 -10.93 -8.96 21.89
CA LYS A 343 -10.18 -8.43 23.04
C LYS A 343 -8.73 -8.13 22.70
N GLU A 344 -8.17 -8.92 21.80
CA GLU A 344 -6.79 -8.84 21.32
C GLU A 344 -6.79 -8.73 19.79
N PRO A 345 -5.84 -8.00 19.21
CA PRO A 345 -5.70 -7.91 17.77
C PRO A 345 -5.25 -9.22 17.13
N VAL A 346 -5.57 -9.40 15.87
CA VAL A 346 -4.90 -10.37 15.01
C VAL A 346 -3.42 -9.99 14.93
N ASN A 347 -2.52 -10.97 15.01
CA ASN A 347 -1.09 -10.74 14.88
C ASN A 347 -0.67 -10.72 13.40
N PRO A 348 -0.37 -9.56 12.80
CA PRO A 348 0.06 -9.46 11.41
C PRO A 348 1.56 -9.76 11.22
N GLY A 349 2.28 -10.12 12.28
CA GLY A 349 3.73 -10.13 12.31
C GLY A 349 4.31 -8.74 12.57
N VAL A 350 5.39 -8.41 11.88
CA VAL A 350 6.11 -7.16 12.05
C VAL A 350 5.48 -6.06 11.20
N VAL A 351 4.94 -5.01 11.83
CA VAL A 351 4.39 -3.84 11.16
C VAL A 351 4.71 -2.59 11.96
N THR A 352 5.36 -1.61 11.35
CA THR A 352 5.53 -0.26 11.89
C THR A 352 4.16 0.35 12.16
N THR A 353 3.97 0.90 13.35
CA THR A 353 2.68 1.43 13.77
C THR A 353 2.82 2.88 14.23
N HIS A 354 2.15 3.79 13.55
CA HIS A 354 2.05 5.21 13.92
C HIS A 354 0.74 5.49 14.65
N SER A 355 0.67 6.60 15.39
CA SER A 355 -0.64 7.15 15.79
C SER A 355 -1.44 7.55 14.54
N ALA A 356 -2.75 7.62 14.63
CA ALA A 356 -3.59 7.98 13.47
C ALA A 356 -3.21 9.36 12.89
N GLN A 357 -2.87 10.34 13.73
CA GLN A 357 -2.45 11.66 13.27
C GLN A 357 -1.09 11.62 12.56
N LYS A 358 -0.12 10.87 13.11
CA LYS A 358 1.16 10.69 12.45
C LYS A 358 1.01 9.91 11.14
N THR A 359 0.08 8.96 11.09
CA THR A 359 -0.31 8.25 9.86
C THR A 359 -0.74 9.23 8.77
N PHE A 360 -1.58 10.21 9.11
CA PHE A 360 -2.03 11.20 8.13
C PHE A 360 -0.86 11.96 7.50
N GLU A 361 0.10 12.41 8.32
CA GLU A 361 1.32 13.05 7.85
C GLU A 361 2.13 12.13 6.92
N LYS A 362 2.46 10.94 7.43
CA LYS A 362 3.35 10.01 6.74
C LYS A 362 2.75 9.48 5.42
N VAL A 363 1.48 9.12 5.42
CA VAL A 363 0.80 8.63 4.22
C VAL A 363 0.73 9.70 3.14
N LEU A 364 0.39 10.94 3.48
CA LEU A 364 0.36 12.01 2.48
C LEU A 364 1.76 12.33 1.94
N ALA A 365 2.79 12.19 2.74
CA ALA A 365 4.16 12.43 2.31
C ALA A 365 4.73 11.29 1.44
N TYR A 366 4.45 10.02 1.79
CA TYR A 366 5.22 8.89 1.26
C TYR A 366 4.41 7.84 0.49
N ALA A 367 3.08 7.81 0.56
CA ALA A 367 2.28 6.81 -0.18
C ALA A 367 2.28 7.05 -1.70
N GLY A 368 2.02 5.97 -2.44
CA GLY A 368 2.02 5.93 -3.90
C GLY A 368 3.42 5.78 -4.50
N ALA A 369 3.55 5.97 -5.79
CA ALA A 369 4.85 5.96 -6.49
C ALA A 369 5.65 7.23 -6.14
N SER A 370 5.89 7.41 -4.85
CA SER A 370 6.36 8.66 -4.24
C SER A 370 7.86 8.91 -4.41
N TYR A 371 8.62 7.91 -4.87
CA TYR A 371 10.02 8.12 -5.28
C TYR A 371 10.12 9.16 -6.41
N LYS A 372 9.19 9.13 -7.35
CA LYS A 372 8.99 10.14 -8.41
C LYS A 372 7.49 10.46 -8.50
N ARG A 373 7.00 11.23 -7.52
CA ARG A 373 5.57 11.57 -7.44
C ARG A 373 5.18 12.48 -8.60
N ASP A 374 4.13 12.10 -9.34
CA ASP A 374 3.60 12.94 -10.41
C ASP A 374 2.52 13.91 -9.92
N ALA A 375 2.07 14.80 -10.81
CA ALA A 375 1.10 15.84 -10.49
C ALA A 375 -0.26 15.29 -10.02
N VAL A 376 -0.65 14.09 -10.44
CA VAL A 376 -1.92 13.47 -10.06
C VAL A 376 -1.86 12.99 -8.62
N ASP A 377 -0.80 12.24 -8.23
CA ASP A 377 -0.62 11.81 -6.84
C ASP A 377 -0.36 12.99 -5.90
N ALA A 378 0.35 14.02 -6.37
CA ALA A 378 0.55 15.25 -5.60
C ALA A 378 -0.78 15.94 -5.29
N ARG A 379 -1.69 16.01 -6.26
CA ARG A 379 -3.02 16.58 -6.09
C ARG A 379 -3.84 15.80 -5.05
N TYR A 380 -3.84 14.47 -5.08
CA TYR A 380 -4.56 13.67 -4.08
C TYR A 380 -4.08 13.94 -2.65
N ALA A 381 -2.78 14.01 -2.47
CA ALA A 381 -2.19 14.31 -1.17
C ALA A 381 -2.55 15.73 -0.71
N GLU A 382 -2.48 16.73 -1.59
CA GLU A 382 -2.80 18.12 -1.27
C GLU A 382 -4.30 18.30 -0.98
N GLU A 383 -5.19 17.69 -1.76
CA GLU A 383 -6.63 17.72 -1.52
C GLU A 383 -7.00 17.05 -0.19
N ALA A 384 -6.37 15.92 0.13
CA ALA A 384 -6.55 15.25 1.42
C ALA A 384 -6.02 16.12 2.57
N LYS A 385 -4.85 16.77 2.38
CA LYS A 385 -4.28 17.71 3.37
C LYS A 385 -5.24 18.84 3.68
N ASN A 386 -5.79 19.49 2.65
CA ASN A 386 -6.62 20.68 2.79
C ASN A 386 -8.11 20.38 3.05
N GLY A 387 -8.56 19.13 2.88
CA GLY A 387 -9.98 18.78 3.00
C GLY A 387 -10.82 19.28 1.82
N THR A 388 -10.22 19.43 0.64
CA THR A 388 -10.81 20.03 -0.56
C THR A 388 -10.90 19.03 -1.71
N ALA A 389 -11.52 19.44 -2.82
CA ALA A 389 -11.49 18.73 -4.08
C ALA A 389 -11.45 19.76 -5.22
N THR A 390 -10.41 19.70 -6.04
CA THR A 390 -10.19 20.64 -7.15
C THR A 390 -11.19 20.41 -8.28
N TYR A 391 -11.52 19.17 -8.55
CA TYR A 391 -12.36 18.75 -9.66
C TYR A 391 -13.67 18.14 -9.20
N LYS A 392 -14.58 17.97 -10.12
CA LYS A 392 -15.86 17.28 -9.94
C LYS A 392 -16.23 16.50 -11.19
N GLY A 393 -17.02 15.47 -11.04
CA GLY A 393 -17.49 14.67 -12.17
C GLY A 393 -18.29 15.49 -13.17
N SER A 394 -18.04 15.26 -14.46
CA SER A 394 -18.74 15.91 -15.57
C SER A 394 -20.23 15.58 -15.60
N ILE A 395 -20.63 14.41 -15.12
CA ILE A 395 -22.01 13.91 -15.05
C ILE A 395 -22.53 14.02 -13.61
N THR A 396 -21.84 13.42 -12.65
CA THR A 396 -22.28 13.33 -11.25
C THR A 396 -22.25 14.64 -10.50
N LYS A 397 -21.42 15.61 -10.92
CA LYS A 397 -21.22 16.94 -10.28
C LYS A 397 -20.75 16.88 -8.84
N LEU A 398 -20.32 15.72 -8.34
CA LEU A 398 -19.79 15.56 -6.98
C LEU A 398 -18.32 15.99 -6.92
N ALA A 399 -17.97 16.75 -5.91
CA ALA A 399 -16.61 17.26 -5.72
C ALA A 399 -15.62 16.12 -5.34
N GLY A 400 -14.59 15.93 -6.14
CA GLY A 400 -13.60 14.86 -6.01
C GLY A 400 -14.06 13.50 -6.57
N ILE A 401 -15.33 13.33 -6.91
CA ILE A 401 -15.85 12.09 -7.51
C ILE A 401 -16.04 12.35 -9.01
N ILE A 402 -15.08 11.91 -9.79
CA ILE A 402 -15.05 12.14 -11.25
C ILE A 402 -15.72 11.01 -12.03
N ASP A 403 -16.08 11.27 -13.28
CA ASP A 403 -16.73 10.30 -14.18
C ASP A 403 -15.78 9.84 -15.30
N SER A 404 -14.74 10.61 -15.57
CA SER A 404 -13.71 10.32 -16.57
C SER A 404 -12.38 10.94 -16.12
N GLN A 405 -11.26 10.33 -16.49
CA GLN A 405 -9.93 10.95 -16.35
C GLN A 405 -9.84 12.30 -17.10
N ASN A 406 -10.72 12.53 -18.09
CA ASN A 406 -10.77 13.82 -18.79
C ASN A 406 -11.28 14.96 -17.91
N ASP A 407 -12.05 14.66 -16.85
CA ASP A 407 -12.51 15.66 -15.88
C ASP A 407 -11.33 16.34 -15.13
N VAL A 408 -10.17 15.69 -15.13
CA VAL A 408 -8.94 16.13 -14.42
C VAL A 408 -7.76 16.35 -15.36
N GLY A 409 -7.97 16.39 -16.68
CA GLY A 409 -6.93 16.64 -17.68
C GLY A 409 -6.20 15.41 -18.20
N GLY A 410 -6.61 14.20 -17.79
CA GLY A 410 -6.04 12.94 -18.28
C GLY A 410 -4.66 12.61 -17.72
N TRP A 411 -3.94 11.75 -18.43
CA TRP A 411 -2.63 11.27 -18.02
C TRP A 411 -1.56 12.35 -18.16
N PRO A 412 -0.78 12.63 -17.11
CA PRO A 412 0.34 13.56 -17.22
C PRO A 412 1.42 13.01 -18.15
N THR A 413 2.14 13.90 -18.82
CA THR A 413 3.36 13.53 -19.54
C THR A 413 4.43 13.16 -18.52
N LEU A 414 5.05 12.00 -18.73
CA LEU A 414 6.20 11.52 -17.96
C LEU A 414 7.44 11.59 -18.82
N ASN A 415 8.49 12.22 -18.32
CA ASN A 415 9.76 12.37 -19.02
C ASN A 415 10.69 11.21 -18.69
N SER A 416 11.39 10.70 -19.70
CA SER A 416 12.50 9.77 -19.53
C SER A 416 13.81 10.55 -19.62
N THR A 417 14.74 10.25 -18.73
CA THR A 417 16.13 10.69 -18.85
C THR A 417 16.97 9.57 -19.49
N GLU A 418 18.21 9.84 -19.82
CA GLU A 418 19.14 8.79 -20.21
C GLU A 418 19.37 7.85 -19.02
N LYS A 419 19.41 6.54 -19.31
CA LYS A 419 19.84 5.56 -18.31
C LYS A 419 21.35 5.70 -18.09
N LEU A 420 21.79 5.39 -16.89
CA LEU A 420 23.22 5.27 -16.60
C LEU A 420 23.82 4.10 -17.36
N LEU A 421 25.13 4.19 -17.66
CA LEU A 421 25.85 3.10 -18.32
C LEU A 421 25.82 1.85 -17.43
N ASP A 422 25.42 0.75 -18.03
CA ASP A 422 25.35 -0.60 -17.48
C ASP A 422 25.88 -1.51 -18.59
N SER A 423 27.18 -1.85 -18.50
CA SER A 423 27.94 -2.42 -19.62
C SER A 423 27.64 -3.89 -19.86
N ASP A 424 27.24 -4.64 -18.85
CA ASP A 424 26.93 -6.07 -18.92
C ASP A 424 25.44 -6.39 -18.86
N ASN A 425 24.59 -5.33 -18.71
CA ASN A 425 23.15 -5.39 -18.63
C ASN A 425 22.62 -6.29 -17.48
N ASP A 426 23.18 -6.11 -16.30
CA ASP A 426 22.75 -6.81 -15.09
C ASP A 426 21.81 -5.98 -14.22
N GLY A 427 21.53 -4.73 -14.62
CA GLY A 427 20.61 -3.79 -13.97
C GLY A 427 21.27 -2.87 -12.96
N MET A 428 22.58 -2.98 -12.73
CA MET A 428 23.34 -2.07 -11.89
C MET A 428 24.22 -1.15 -12.78
N PRO A 429 24.30 0.16 -12.50
CA PRO A 429 25.19 1.03 -13.27
C PRO A 429 26.66 0.77 -12.97
N ASP A 430 27.53 0.83 -14.00
CA ASP A 430 28.99 0.64 -13.90
C ASP A 430 29.64 1.46 -12.76
N ILE A 431 29.19 2.70 -12.61
CA ILE A 431 29.70 3.61 -11.57
C ILE A 431 29.34 3.12 -10.16
N TRP A 432 28.16 2.52 -9.98
CA TRP A 432 27.72 1.97 -8.71
C TRP A 432 28.47 0.68 -8.39
N GLU A 433 28.60 -0.21 -9.36
CA GLU A 433 29.31 -1.47 -9.23
C GLU A 433 30.78 -1.23 -8.85
N THR A 434 31.46 -0.34 -9.57
CA THR A 434 32.86 0.02 -9.31
C THR A 434 33.04 0.53 -7.87
N ALA A 435 32.13 1.38 -7.40
CA ALA A 435 32.17 1.94 -6.04
C ALA A 435 31.99 0.85 -4.96
N HIS A 436 31.27 -0.23 -5.27
CA HIS A 436 31.00 -1.35 -4.36
C HIS A 436 31.92 -2.55 -4.57
N GLY A 437 32.94 -2.42 -5.44
CA GLY A 437 33.93 -3.48 -5.70
C GLY A 437 33.38 -4.64 -6.53
N LEU A 438 32.32 -4.41 -7.29
CA LEU A 438 31.78 -5.33 -8.29
C LEU A 438 32.47 -5.14 -9.65
N ASN A 439 32.19 -6.00 -10.59
CA ASN A 439 32.80 -5.95 -11.93
C ASN A 439 31.79 -5.56 -12.99
N PRO A 440 31.81 -4.34 -13.55
CA PRO A 440 30.89 -3.86 -14.59
C PRO A 440 30.89 -4.64 -15.93
N LYS A 441 31.52 -5.80 -15.98
CA LYS A 441 31.58 -6.70 -17.13
C LYS A 441 31.24 -8.15 -16.78
N ASP A 442 30.69 -8.38 -15.58
CA ASP A 442 30.30 -9.71 -15.13
C ASP A 442 28.86 -9.73 -14.62
N ALA A 443 27.92 -9.85 -15.55
CA ALA A 443 26.49 -9.89 -15.25
C ALA A 443 26.05 -10.99 -14.24
N ASN A 444 26.94 -11.87 -13.80
CA ASN A 444 26.60 -12.89 -12.81
C ASN A 444 26.67 -12.34 -11.37
N ASP A 445 27.38 -11.24 -11.17
CA ASP A 445 27.54 -10.71 -9.82
C ASP A 445 26.26 -10.02 -9.30
N ALA A 446 25.31 -9.62 -10.16
CA ALA A 446 23.98 -9.15 -9.76
C ALA A 446 23.24 -10.14 -8.85
N ALA A 447 23.35 -11.43 -9.15
CA ALA A 447 22.71 -12.49 -8.37
C ALA A 447 23.54 -12.96 -7.16
N ALA A 448 24.76 -12.44 -6.98
CA ALA A 448 25.63 -12.74 -5.85
C ALA A 448 25.18 -11.97 -4.57
N TYR A 449 25.70 -12.38 -3.42
CA TYR A 449 25.39 -11.80 -2.09
C TYR A 449 26.63 -11.16 -1.46
N THR A 450 27.49 -10.51 -2.26
CA THR A 450 28.80 -10.05 -1.79
C THR A 450 28.76 -8.73 -1.01
N ILE A 451 27.77 -7.88 -1.27
CA ILE A 451 27.61 -6.60 -0.57
C ILE A 451 26.89 -6.80 0.78
N ASP A 452 25.82 -7.58 0.79
CA ASP A 452 25.05 -7.82 2.01
C ASP A 452 25.76 -8.81 2.95
N LYS A 453 26.32 -8.31 4.05
CA LYS A 453 27.03 -9.10 5.06
C LYS A 453 26.16 -10.17 5.74
N LYS A 454 24.83 -9.98 5.76
CA LYS A 454 23.87 -10.99 6.28
C LYS A 454 23.47 -12.01 5.23
N GLY A 455 23.75 -11.77 3.96
CA GLY A 455 23.37 -12.64 2.86
C GLY A 455 21.85 -12.74 2.64
N TYR A 456 21.10 -11.71 2.98
CA TYR A 456 19.64 -11.65 2.78
C TYR A 456 19.28 -11.26 1.36
N TYR A 457 20.04 -10.33 0.76
CA TYR A 457 19.74 -9.69 -0.51
C TYR A 457 20.86 -9.87 -1.52
N THR A 458 20.51 -10.12 -2.75
CA THR A 458 21.45 -10.13 -3.88
C THR A 458 21.95 -8.71 -4.17
N ASN A 459 23.09 -8.57 -4.87
CA ASN A 459 23.68 -7.26 -5.14
C ASN A 459 22.71 -6.34 -5.89
N ILE A 460 21.96 -6.85 -6.88
CA ILE A 460 20.93 -6.07 -7.57
C ILE A 460 19.80 -5.63 -6.62
N GLU A 461 19.39 -6.47 -5.68
CA GLU A 461 18.38 -6.08 -4.68
C GLU A 461 18.95 -5.01 -3.74
N VAL A 462 20.22 -5.09 -3.36
CA VAL A 462 20.90 -4.05 -2.56
C VAL A 462 20.88 -2.71 -3.32
N TYR A 463 21.23 -2.72 -4.61
CA TYR A 463 21.16 -1.53 -5.47
C TYR A 463 19.74 -0.93 -5.53
N CYS A 464 18.76 -1.75 -5.90
CA CYS A 464 17.37 -1.29 -6.03
C CYS A 464 16.81 -0.72 -4.71
N ASN A 465 17.17 -1.32 -3.57
CA ASN A 465 16.75 -0.84 -2.26
C ASN A 465 17.50 0.44 -1.83
N ALA A 466 18.77 0.59 -2.17
CA ALA A 466 19.54 1.80 -1.88
C ALA A 466 18.94 3.05 -2.53
N LEU A 467 18.33 2.94 -3.71
CA LEU A 467 17.66 4.06 -4.39
C LEU A 467 16.57 4.71 -3.54
N VAL A 468 15.89 3.92 -2.72
CA VAL A 468 14.70 4.34 -1.97
C VAL A 468 14.86 4.22 -0.44
N GLU A 469 16.06 3.92 0.05
CA GLU A 469 16.33 3.70 1.47
C GLU A 469 15.93 4.89 2.34
N ASP A 470 16.30 6.12 1.95
CA ASP A 470 15.95 7.33 2.69
C ASP A 470 14.43 7.56 2.72
N LEU A 471 13.72 7.23 1.64
CA LEU A 471 12.26 7.30 1.58
C LEU A 471 11.62 6.32 2.57
N MET A 472 12.07 5.07 2.56
CA MET A 472 11.57 4.01 3.45
C MET A 472 11.82 4.37 4.92
N LYS A 473 13.03 4.82 5.25
CA LYS A 473 13.39 5.27 6.61
C LYS A 473 12.56 6.48 7.05
N ALA A 474 12.37 7.47 6.18
CA ALA A 474 11.59 8.66 6.49
C ALA A 474 10.08 8.34 6.66
N GLY A 475 9.56 7.40 5.89
CA GLY A 475 8.21 6.88 6.06
C GLY A 475 8.01 6.28 7.45
N ASN A 476 8.91 5.40 7.87
CA ASN A 476 8.81 4.67 9.13
C ASN A 476 9.26 5.47 10.37
N ALA A 477 9.82 6.66 10.20
CA ALA A 477 10.24 7.49 11.33
C ALA A 477 9.05 7.96 12.20
N ASP A 478 9.32 8.21 13.49
CA ASP A 478 8.34 8.70 14.48
C ASP A 478 7.20 7.71 14.81
N ALA A 479 7.38 6.43 14.56
CA ALA A 479 6.41 5.40 14.89
C ALA A 479 6.28 5.18 16.41
N LEU A 480 5.11 4.73 16.85
CA LEU A 480 4.87 4.24 18.21
C LEU A 480 5.56 2.89 18.44
N GLU A 481 5.48 2.04 17.41
CA GLU A 481 6.15 0.75 17.35
C GLU A 481 6.91 0.70 16.03
N SER A 482 8.23 0.57 16.11
CA SER A 482 9.09 0.50 14.94
C SER A 482 9.70 -0.88 14.78
N VAL A 483 9.95 -1.23 13.56
CA VAL A 483 10.72 -2.41 13.18
C VAL A 483 12.20 -2.04 13.16
N ASP A 484 13.03 -2.84 13.83
CA ASP A 484 14.49 -2.74 13.68
C ASP A 484 14.87 -3.33 12.31
N GLU A 485 14.81 -2.49 11.28
CA GLU A 485 15.01 -2.91 9.90
C GLU A 485 16.48 -2.89 9.52
N TYR A 486 16.93 -4.00 8.96
CA TYR A 486 18.29 -4.11 8.44
C TYR A 486 18.39 -3.61 7.00
N TYR A 487 19.24 -2.63 6.79
CA TYR A 487 19.66 -2.16 5.48
C TYR A 487 21.13 -2.54 5.27
N PRO A 488 21.51 -3.21 4.16
CA PRO A 488 22.92 -3.40 3.81
C PRO A 488 23.63 -2.06 3.67
N GLU A 489 24.87 -1.98 4.17
CA GLU A 489 25.69 -0.78 4.03
C GLU A 489 26.06 -0.54 2.57
N THR A 490 25.71 0.63 2.04
CA THR A 490 26.04 1.06 0.67
C THR A 490 26.76 2.40 0.65
N ILE A 491 27.49 2.66 -0.42
CA ILE A 491 28.14 3.93 -0.69
C ILE A 491 27.22 4.75 -1.60
N LYS A 492 26.92 5.99 -1.21
CA LYS A 492 26.21 6.91 -2.12
C LYS A 492 27.19 7.40 -3.19
N VAL A 493 26.81 7.20 -4.45
CA VAL A 493 27.64 7.51 -5.63
C VAL A 493 27.03 8.69 -6.36
N ASP A 494 27.84 9.70 -6.69
CA ASP A 494 27.39 10.85 -7.47
C ASP A 494 26.87 10.41 -8.84
N GLY A 495 25.75 11.00 -9.26
CA GLY A 495 25.08 10.66 -10.52
C GLY A 495 24.02 9.56 -10.40
N ILE A 496 23.97 8.80 -9.31
CA ILE A 496 22.86 7.90 -8.99
C ILE A 496 21.72 8.71 -8.36
N PRO A 497 20.50 8.62 -8.88
CA PRO A 497 19.37 9.39 -8.38
C PRO A 497 18.75 8.75 -7.13
N TYR A 498 19.42 8.80 -5.99
CA TYR A 498 18.82 8.37 -4.72
C TYR A 498 17.68 9.29 -4.30
N TYR A 499 16.73 8.75 -3.58
CA TYR A 499 15.75 9.59 -2.91
C TYR A 499 16.45 10.50 -1.88
N ASN A 500 16.20 11.79 -1.99
CA ASN A 500 16.73 12.78 -1.07
C ASN A 500 15.61 13.66 -0.54
N SER A 501 15.27 13.51 0.74
CA SER A 501 14.24 14.32 1.41
C SER A 501 14.57 15.83 1.48
N GLY A 502 15.84 16.20 1.26
CA GLY A 502 16.29 17.59 1.24
C GLY A 502 16.31 18.24 -0.14
N ASN A 503 16.27 17.48 -1.21
CA ASN A 503 16.04 18.01 -2.54
C ASN A 503 14.53 18.21 -2.71
N SER A 504 14.11 19.45 -2.74
CA SER A 504 12.74 19.85 -3.00
C SER A 504 12.22 19.20 -4.29
N ASN A 505 11.78 17.95 -4.17
CA ASN A 505 10.77 17.46 -5.07
C ASN A 505 9.59 18.41 -4.83
N PRO A 506 9.18 19.28 -5.77
CA PRO A 506 8.14 20.27 -5.54
C PRO A 506 6.79 19.67 -5.14
N THR A 507 6.72 18.34 -5.09
CA THR A 507 5.57 17.54 -4.70
C THR A 507 5.66 16.97 -3.29
N LEU A 508 6.78 17.11 -2.56
CA LEU A 508 6.81 16.81 -1.14
C LEU A 508 6.03 17.90 -0.39
N ILE A 509 5.01 17.46 0.31
CA ILE A 509 4.24 18.34 1.19
C ILE A 509 5.15 18.65 2.38
N ALA A 510 5.83 19.79 2.32
CA ALA A 510 6.56 20.31 3.46
C ALA A 510 5.56 20.65 4.57
N ASP A 511 5.86 20.20 5.77
CA ASP A 511 5.14 20.49 7.01
C ASP A 511 3.61 20.36 6.92
N ILE A 512 3.11 19.14 7.15
CA ILE A 512 1.69 18.96 7.43
C ILE A 512 1.44 19.52 8.84
N ASP A 513 0.72 20.63 8.91
CA ASP A 513 0.24 21.15 10.19
C ASP A 513 -0.96 20.29 10.66
N TYR A 514 -0.76 19.50 11.71
CA TYR A 514 -1.78 18.61 12.28
C TYR A 514 -2.98 19.34 12.88
N ASN A 515 -2.81 20.63 13.17
CA ASN A 515 -3.87 21.42 13.76
C ASN A 515 -4.81 21.98 12.69
N ASP A 516 -5.55 21.10 12.02
CA ASP A 516 -6.74 21.48 11.24
C ASP A 516 -7.90 21.92 12.16
N ASP A 517 -7.72 21.75 13.47
CA ASP A 517 -8.52 22.40 14.49
C ASP A 517 -7.98 23.81 14.71
N ASN A 518 -8.81 24.81 14.44
CA ASN A 518 -8.60 26.19 14.87
C ASN A 518 -8.56 26.34 16.41
N THR A 519 -8.22 25.29 17.13
CA THR A 519 -8.15 25.26 18.58
C THR A 519 -6.83 25.82 19.06
N TYR A 520 -6.95 26.92 19.78
CA TYR A 520 -5.82 27.46 20.51
C TYR A 520 -5.70 26.72 21.84
N GLU A 521 -4.49 26.29 22.16
CA GLU A 521 -4.15 25.83 23.50
C GLU A 521 -3.57 26.99 24.31
N TYR A 522 -3.95 27.09 25.57
CA TYR A 522 -3.51 28.13 26.47
C TYR A 522 -2.73 27.54 27.63
N TYR A 523 -1.59 28.15 27.96
CA TYR A 523 -0.74 27.73 29.07
C TYR A 523 -0.44 28.93 29.95
N ASN A 524 -0.37 28.74 31.26
CA ASN A 524 0.12 29.75 32.18
C ASN A 524 1.64 29.92 32.05
N LEU A 525 2.22 30.90 32.72
CA LEU A 525 3.64 31.17 32.70
C LEU A 525 4.51 30.05 33.31
N GLN A 526 3.92 29.12 34.04
CA GLN A 526 4.56 27.90 34.56
C GLN A 526 4.46 26.70 33.59
N GLY A 527 3.89 26.90 32.39
CA GLY A 527 3.75 25.86 31.40
C GLY A 527 2.60 24.87 31.61
N MET A 528 1.70 25.12 32.56
CA MET A 528 0.51 24.28 32.79
C MET A 528 -0.61 24.71 31.84
N LYS A 529 -1.27 23.73 31.19
CA LYS A 529 -2.42 23.96 30.31
C LYS A 529 -3.59 24.54 31.11
N VAL A 530 -4.19 25.62 30.59
CA VAL A 530 -5.32 26.31 31.19
C VAL A 530 -6.44 26.53 30.19
N ASN A 531 -7.64 26.79 30.65
CA ASN A 531 -8.73 27.23 29.77
C ASN A 531 -8.44 28.61 29.20
N LYS A 532 -9.05 28.96 28.07
CA LYS A 532 -8.90 30.30 27.47
C LYS A 532 -9.21 31.37 28.56
N PRO A 533 -8.23 32.20 28.94
CA PRO A 533 -8.44 33.17 30.00
C PRO A 533 -9.23 34.38 29.48
N THR A 534 -9.99 34.96 30.34
CA THR A 534 -10.69 36.23 30.11
C THR A 534 -9.86 37.43 30.60
N ARG A 535 -8.79 37.19 31.34
CA ARG A 535 -7.90 38.22 31.90
C ARG A 535 -6.54 37.62 32.27
N GLY A 536 -5.46 38.31 31.98
CA GLY A 536 -4.11 37.95 32.39
C GLY A 536 -3.15 37.59 31.24
N ILE A 537 -1.96 37.09 31.57
CA ILE A 537 -0.91 36.73 30.60
C ILE A 537 -0.89 35.22 30.44
N VAL A 538 -0.96 34.75 29.20
CA VAL A 538 -0.85 33.33 28.85
C VAL A 538 0.08 33.13 27.67
N ILE A 539 0.53 31.91 27.52
CA ILE A 539 1.17 31.37 26.33
C ILE A 539 0.06 30.75 25.48
N GLU A 540 -0.21 31.35 24.34
CA GLU A 540 -1.13 30.83 23.34
C GLU A 540 -0.33 29.98 22.36
N LYS A 541 -0.70 28.73 22.20
CA LYS A 541 -0.11 27.81 21.24
C LYS A 541 -1.14 27.45 20.17
N LYS A 542 -0.76 27.60 18.90
CA LYS A 542 -1.51 27.12 17.74
C LYS A 542 -0.54 26.35 16.85
N GLY A 543 -0.66 25.03 16.87
CA GLY A 543 0.32 24.17 16.21
C GLY A 543 1.73 24.37 16.76
N LYS A 544 2.68 24.61 15.88
CA LYS A 544 4.09 24.93 16.25
C LYS A 544 4.30 26.41 16.64
N THR A 545 3.29 27.25 16.45
CA THR A 545 3.39 28.68 16.75
C THR A 545 3.03 28.95 18.21
N ILE A 546 3.97 29.54 18.95
CA ILE A 546 3.80 29.93 20.35
C ILE A 546 3.87 31.45 20.44
N LYS A 547 2.87 32.07 21.08
CA LYS A 547 2.81 33.52 21.30
C LYS A 547 2.44 33.82 22.75
N LYS A 548 3.06 34.83 23.32
CA LYS A 548 2.62 35.40 24.59
C LYS A 548 1.44 36.34 24.32
N ARG A 549 0.31 36.14 24.98
CA ARG A 549 -0.89 36.97 24.87
C ARG A 549 -1.25 37.57 26.21
N ILE A 550 -1.83 38.75 26.16
CA ILE A 550 -2.43 39.43 27.33
C ILE A 550 -3.92 39.57 27.03
N TYR A 551 -4.74 39.02 27.89
CA TYR A 551 -6.20 39.06 27.82
C TYR A 551 -6.75 40.03 28.88
#